data_63cc8710b7f319077e79f3c04abf00d3
#
_entry.id   63cc8710b7f319077e79f3c04abf00d3
#
_cell.length_a   1.000
_cell.length_b   1.000
_cell.length_c   1.000
_cell.angle_alpha   90.00
_cell.angle_beta   90.00
_cell.angle_gamma   90.00
#
_symmetry.space_group_name_H-M   'P 1'
#
loop_
_entity.id
_entity.type
_entity.pdbx_description
1 polymer ?
#
loop_
_entity_poly.entity_id
_entity_poly.type
_entity_poly.pdbx_seq_one_letter_code
_entity_poly.pdbx_strand_id
1 'polypeptide(L)'
;MSPKLWRKAGPGEPDVELFTSRADFDAALAQFAAPGRVAVVMTMGALHDGHASLIRAARARVGAKGLVTVTVFVNPLQFGAGEDLERYPRTLDADLEVAAAAGADIVFAPPVGEVYGSGEPSVRMAAGPMGEGYEGASRPGHFDGVLTVVAKLLHLTRPDFAFFGEKDAQQLAVIRRMALDLDFPVEIVGAPTVREADGLALSSRNRYLSAPERSTALTLSRALFAGRDAGRDAGRQAAPEHSGPGGSGNPGGSENPGSPGGLPLVASPQAVRTAARAALDEAAALEPPLALDYLALVDPSDFTEVADDHTGEAVLAVAAKVGTTRLIDNVRLWFGAA
;
A
#
# COMPACT_ATOMS: atom_id res chain seq x y z
N MET A 1 6.63 -37.97 15.70
CA MET A 1 7.70 -37.02 15.31
C MET A 1 7.68 -35.91 16.35
N SER A 2 8.80 -35.69 17.06
CA SER A 2 8.89 -34.64 18.08
C SER A 2 8.72 -33.25 17.42
N PRO A 3 7.99 -32.33 18.03
CA PRO A 3 7.87 -30.99 17.49
C PRO A 3 9.26 -30.35 17.43
N LYS A 4 9.66 -29.85 16.27
CA LYS A 4 10.86 -29.02 16.15
C LYS A 4 10.65 -27.79 17.00
N LEU A 5 11.31 -27.71 18.14
CA LEU A 5 11.47 -26.51 18.92
C LEU A 5 12.07 -25.42 18.03
N TRP A 6 11.52 -24.21 18.09
CA TRP A 6 12.07 -22.99 17.50
C TRP A 6 13.59 -23.00 17.58
N ARG A 7 14.25 -23.14 16.45
CA ARG A 7 15.68 -22.92 16.33
C ARG A 7 15.87 -21.55 15.69
N LYS A 8 16.53 -20.64 16.40
CA LYS A 8 17.27 -19.59 15.70
C LYS A 8 18.18 -20.28 14.68
N ALA A 9 18.16 -19.78 13.46
CA ALA A 9 19.01 -20.27 12.39
C ALA A 9 20.48 -20.28 12.82
N GLY A 10 21.24 -21.24 12.32
CA GLY A 10 22.69 -21.31 12.51
C GLY A 10 23.40 -20.11 11.83
N PRO A 11 24.65 -19.83 12.16
CA PRO A 11 25.40 -18.77 11.50
C PRO A 11 25.46 -19.03 9.99
N GLY A 12 24.80 -18.18 9.18
CA GLY A 12 24.78 -18.23 7.73
C GLY A 12 23.47 -18.68 7.08
N GLU A 13 22.45 -19.09 7.85
CA GLU A 13 21.10 -19.33 7.34
C GLU A 13 20.22 -18.09 7.58
N PRO A 14 19.27 -17.73 6.68
CA PRO A 14 18.32 -16.67 6.94
C PRO A 14 17.51 -17.00 8.20
N ASP A 15 17.40 -16.05 9.12
CA ASP A 15 16.71 -16.22 10.43
C ASP A 15 15.18 -16.15 10.24
N VAL A 16 14.65 -16.86 9.21
CA VAL A 16 13.24 -16.94 8.85
C VAL A 16 12.86 -18.37 8.49
N GLU A 17 11.72 -18.85 9.00
CA GLU A 17 11.22 -20.20 8.66
C GLU A 17 10.30 -20.17 7.44
N LEU A 18 10.54 -21.07 6.47
CA LEU A 18 9.73 -21.22 5.27
C LEU A 18 8.72 -22.36 5.41
N PHE A 19 7.45 -22.07 5.17
CA PHE A 19 6.38 -23.05 5.06
C PHE A 19 5.72 -22.97 3.68
N THR A 20 5.49 -24.12 3.07
CA THR A 20 4.81 -24.24 1.78
C THR A 20 3.51 -25.05 1.88
N SER A 21 3.35 -25.87 2.92
CA SER A 21 2.10 -26.58 3.20
C SER A 21 1.28 -25.87 4.29
N ARG A 22 -0.02 -25.92 4.14
CA ARG A 22 -0.96 -25.39 5.14
C ARG A 22 -0.85 -26.11 6.46
N ALA A 23 -0.69 -27.42 6.44
CA ALA A 23 -0.64 -28.24 7.66
C ALA A 23 0.58 -27.89 8.52
N ASP A 24 1.76 -27.74 7.92
CA ASP A 24 2.98 -27.37 8.63
C ASP A 24 2.90 -25.94 9.16
N PHE A 25 2.34 -25.02 8.37
CA PHE A 25 2.13 -23.62 8.77
C PHE A 25 1.13 -23.53 9.94
N ASP A 26 -0.01 -24.24 9.90
CA ASP A 26 -0.98 -24.27 11.01
C ASP A 26 -0.35 -24.86 12.29
N ALA A 27 0.50 -25.90 12.15
CA ALA A 27 1.21 -26.48 13.28
C ALA A 27 2.24 -25.49 13.88
N ALA A 28 2.91 -24.69 13.05
CA ALA A 28 3.81 -23.64 13.51
C ALA A 28 3.05 -22.54 14.26
N LEU A 29 1.97 -22.01 13.67
CA LEU A 29 1.14 -20.98 14.32
C LEU A 29 0.61 -21.44 15.70
N ALA A 30 0.21 -22.70 15.84
CA ALA A 30 -0.30 -23.22 17.11
C ALA A 30 0.76 -23.20 18.23
N GLN A 31 2.05 -23.24 17.88
CA GLN A 31 3.14 -23.14 18.85
C GLN A 31 3.37 -21.70 19.32
N PHE A 32 3.00 -20.72 18.48
CA PHE A 32 3.06 -19.27 18.80
C PHE A 32 1.84 -18.76 19.59
N ALA A 33 0.84 -19.61 19.86
CA ALA A 33 -0.42 -19.24 20.53
C ALA A 33 -0.26 -18.78 21.99
N ALA A 34 0.97 -18.53 22.47
CA ALA A 34 1.27 -17.89 23.74
C ALA A 34 1.75 -16.44 23.49
N PRO A 35 1.58 -15.55 24.38
CA PRO A 35 0.93 -14.25 24.47
C PRO A 35 1.51 -13.14 23.59
N GLY A 36 1.90 -13.43 22.39
CA GLY A 36 2.41 -12.46 21.40
C GLY A 36 1.34 -12.13 20.35
N ARG A 37 1.32 -10.88 19.88
CA ARG A 37 0.48 -10.46 18.76
C ARG A 37 1.04 -10.96 17.45
N VAL A 38 0.17 -11.25 16.50
CA VAL A 38 0.53 -11.74 15.16
C VAL A 38 0.32 -10.63 14.13
N ALA A 39 1.33 -10.34 13.34
CA ALA A 39 1.21 -9.46 12.17
C ALA A 39 1.45 -10.23 10.88
N VAL A 40 0.74 -9.86 9.83
CA VAL A 40 0.95 -10.39 8.48
C VAL A 40 1.26 -9.28 7.48
N VAL A 41 2.20 -9.55 6.58
CA VAL A 41 2.47 -8.76 5.38
C VAL A 41 2.19 -9.66 4.17
N MET A 42 1.16 -9.31 3.39
CA MET A 42 0.75 -10.12 2.25
C MET A 42 1.41 -9.61 0.96
N THR A 43 2.14 -10.50 0.27
CA THR A 43 2.88 -10.18 -0.94
C THR A 43 2.70 -11.24 -2.03
N MET A 44 3.08 -10.87 -3.25
CA MET A 44 3.18 -11.82 -4.36
C MET A 44 4.63 -12.27 -4.63
N GLY A 45 5.57 -11.93 -3.76
CA GLY A 45 7.01 -12.14 -3.97
C GLY A 45 7.68 -11.00 -4.74
N ALA A 46 8.90 -11.23 -5.22
CA ALA A 46 9.80 -10.21 -5.77
C ALA A 46 9.95 -9.02 -4.80
N LEU A 47 10.30 -9.35 -3.55
CA LEU A 47 10.35 -8.37 -2.47
C LEU A 47 11.40 -7.29 -2.75
N HIS A 48 11.07 -6.08 -2.38
CA HIS A 48 11.91 -4.88 -2.49
C HIS A 48 11.77 -4.01 -1.24
N ASP A 49 12.49 -2.90 -1.16
CA ASP A 49 12.52 -2.02 0.03
C ASP A 49 11.13 -1.56 0.50
N GLY A 50 10.16 -1.42 -0.41
CA GLY A 50 8.76 -1.16 -0.05
C GLY A 50 8.15 -2.28 0.79
N HIS A 51 8.36 -3.55 0.39
CA HIS A 51 7.92 -4.70 1.19
C HIS A 51 8.71 -4.80 2.50
N ALA A 52 10.02 -4.57 2.47
CA ALA A 52 10.85 -4.54 3.67
C ALA A 52 10.38 -3.49 4.67
N SER A 53 9.90 -2.33 4.22
CA SER A 53 9.34 -1.29 5.10
C SER A 53 8.06 -1.75 5.81
N LEU A 54 7.18 -2.49 5.10
CA LEU A 54 5.98 -3.10 5.70
C LEU A 54 6.35 -4.10 6.79
N ILE A 55 7.33 -4.96 6.52
CA ILE A 55 7.80 -5.97 7.47
C ILE A 55 8.40 -5.31 8.72
N ARG A 56 9.22 -4.26 8.55
CA ARG A 56 9.77 -3.49 9.68
C ARG A 56 8.67 -2.81 10.50
N ALA A 57 7.66 -2.24 9.84
CA ALA A 57 6.50 -1.65 10.51
C ALA A 57 5.71 -2.71 11.31
N ALA A 58 5.49 -3.88 10.71
CA ALA A 58 4.87 -5.01 11.38
C ALA A 58 5.68 -5.45 12.61
N ARG A 59 7.00 -5.61 12.49
CA ARG A 59 7.90 -5.95 13.61
C ARG A 59 7.85 -4.88 14.71
N ALA A 60 7.87 -3.61 14.36
CA ALA A 60 7.77 -2.52 15.32
C ALA A 60 6.42 -2.56 16.09
N ARG A 61 5.32 -2.90 15.40
CA ARG A 61 3.97 -2.98 16.01
C ARG A 61 3.83 -4.13 17.00
N VAL A 62 4.35 -5.31 16.67
CA VAL A 62 4.20 -6.50 17.52
C VAL A 62 5.35 -6.67 18.52
N GLY A 63 6.47 -5.96 18.34
CA GLY A 63 7.65 -6.03 19.20
C GLY A 63 8.40 -7.35 19.08
N ALA A 64 9.43 -7.54 19.90
CA ALA A 64 10.32 -8.70 19.83
C ALA A 64 9.69 -10.04 20.21
N LYS A 65 8.54 -10.03 20.88
CA LYS A 65 7.80 -11.24 21.31
C LYS A 65 6.66 -11.60 20.36
N GLY A 66 6.29 -10.71 19.46
CA GLY A 66 5.24 -10.95 18.48
C GLY A 66 5.76 -11.71 17.28
N LEU A 67 4.83 -12.27 16.51
CA LEU A 67 5.09 -13.02 15.29
C LEU A 67 4.85 -12.12 14.06
N VAL A 68 5.81 -12.10 13.14
CA VAL A 68 5.66 -11.46 11.83
C VAL A 68 5.71 -12.53 10.75
N THR A 69 4.58 -12.72 10.08
CA THR A 69 4.43 -13.62 8.93
C THR A 69 4.43 -12.83 7.64
N VAL A 70 5.21 -13.24 6.67
CA VAL A 70 5.15 -12.73 5.28
C VAL A 70 4.55 -13.81 4.41
N THR A 71 3.50 -13.50 3.64
CA THR A 71 3.03 -14.44 2.63
C THR A 71 3.64 -14.10 1.27
N VAL A 72 4.07 -15.13 0.54
CA VAL A 72 4.55 -15.04 -0.85
C VAL A 72 3.63 -15.90 -1.70
N PHE A 73 2.62 -15.26 -2.31
CA PHE A 73 1.62 -15.98 -3.10
C PHE A 73 1.19 -15.18 -4.33
N VAL A 74 1.57 -15.68 -5.52
CA VAL A 74 1.12 -15.10 -6.80
C VAL A 74 -0.31 -15.57 -7.04
N ASN A 75 -1.27 -14.68 -6.76
CA ASN A 75 -2.69 -14.99 -6.80
C ASN A 75 -3.24 -14.98 -8.24
N PRO A 76 -3.65 -16.11 -8.82
CA PRO A 76 -4.15 -16.12 -10.19
C PRO A 76 -5.47 -15.36 -10.37
N LEU A 77 -6.30 -15.24 -9.31
CA LEU A 77 -7.62 -14.63 -9.41
C LEU A 77 -7.61 -13.11 -9.63
N GLN A 78 -6.48 -12.45 -9.34
CA GLN A 78 -6.37 -11.00 -9.50
C GLN A 78 -5.76 -10.55 -10.82
N PHE A 79 -5.43 -11.51 -11.70
CA PHE A 79 -4.89 -11.25 -13.03
C PHE A 79 -5.96 -11.45 -14.09
N GLY A 80 -6.20 -10.43 -14.89
CA GLY A 80 -7.10 -10.49 -16.05
C GLY A 80 -6.45 -11.20 -17.24
N ALA A 81 -7.26 -11.47 -18.25
CA ALA A 81 -6.79 -12.04 -19.49
C ALA A 81 -5.75 -11.11 -20.16
N GLY A 82 -4.56 -11.64 -20.42
CA GLY A 82 -3.44 -10.87 -21.03
C GLY A 82 -2.57 -10.10 -20.05
N GLU A 83 -2.84 -10.16 -18.75
CA GLU A 83 -1.91 -9.65 -17.72
C GLU A 83 -0.70 -10.59 -17.54
N ASP A 84 0.29 -10.15 -16.79
CA ASP A 84 1.64 -10.74 -16.70
C ASP A 84 1.78 -11.90 -15.70
N LEU A 85 0.70 -12.64 -15.40
CA LEU A 85 0.70 -13.76 -14.44
C LEU A 85 1.83 -14.77 -14.68
N GLU A 86 2.02 -15.20 -15.95
CA GLU A 86 3.05 -16.19 -16.31
C GLU A 86 4.47 -15.63 -16.20
N ARG A 87 4.62 -14.32 -16.43
CA ARG A 87 5.90 -13.59 -16.38
C ARG A 87 6.18 -12.97 -15.03
N TYR A 88 5.22 -13.10 -14.07
CA TYR A 88 5.41 -12.52 -12.75
C TYR A 88 6.66 -13.13 -12.07
N PRO A 89 7.58 -12.31 -11.55
CA PRO A 89 8.85 -12.80 -11.00
C PRO A 89 8.62 -13.77 -9.83
N ARG A 90 9.36 -14.86 -9.82
CA ARG A 90 9.38 -15.85 -8.73
C ARG A 90 10.82 -15.97 -8.22
N THR A 91 11.11 -15.30 -7.12
CA THR A 91 12.45 -15.10 -6.57
C THR A 91 12.51 -15.49 -5.10
N LEU A 92 11.95 -16.68 -4.75
CA LEU A 92 11.71 -17.06 -3.36
C LEU A 92 12.96 -16.97 -2.48
N ASP A 93 14.13 -17.40 -2.97
CA ASP A 93 15.38 -17.38 -2.18
C ASP A 93 15.77 -15.92 -1.83
N ALA A 94 15.72 -15.00 -2.80
CA ALA A 94 15.97 -13.58 -2.54
C ALA A 94 14.88 -12.95 -1.66
N ASP A 95 13.63 -13.40 -1.79
CA ASP A 95 12.52 -12.95 -0.96
C ASP A 95 12.72 -13.34 0.52
N LEU A 96 13.25 -14.55 0.77
CA LEU A 96 13.61 -15.00 2.13
C LEU A 96 14.68 -14.11 2.76
N GLU A 97 15.72 -13.75 2.01
CA GLU A 97 16.78 -12.86 2.48
C GLU A 97 16.22 -11.47 2.87
N VAL A 98 15.38 -10.90 2.00
CA VAL A 98 14.73 -9.60 2.27
C VAL A 98 13.80 -9.67 3.48
N ALA A 99 13.00 -10.73 3.58
CA ALA A 99 12.06 -10.93 4.68
C ALA A 99 12.79 -11.09 6.02
N ALA A 100 13.84 -11.93 6.07
CA ALA A 100 14.68 -12.13 7.26
C ALA A 100 15.36 -10.83 7.70
N ALA A 101 16.01 -10.12 6.77
CA ALA A 101 16.70 -8.86 7.06
C ALA A 101 15.74 -7.76 7.55
N ALA A 102 14.47 -7.81 7.15
CA ALA A 102 13.44 -6.89 7.59
C ALA A 102 12.77 -7.29 8.92
N GLY A 103 13.04 -8.49 9.43
CA GLY A 103 12.56 -8.96 10.73
C GLY A 103 11.30 -9.83 10.68
N ALA A 104 11.03 -10.52 9.57
CA ALA A 104 10.05 -11.59 9.53
C ALA A 104 10.52 -12.81 10.30
N ASP A 105 9.60 -13.54 10.93
CA ASP A 105 9.86 -14.82 11.58
C ASP A 105 9.50 -16.00 10.67
N ILE A 106 8.43 -15.82 9.87
CA ILE A 106 7.89 -16.86 8.98
C ILE A 106 7.66 -16.27 7.59
N VAL A 107 8.03 -17.04 6.57
CA VAL A 107 7.53 -16.88 5.20
C VAL A 107 6.61 -18.06 4.88
N PHE A 108 5.36 -17.75 4.55
CA PHE A 108 4.39 -18.72 4.05
C PHE A 108 4.24 -18.56 2.55
N ALA A 109 4.80 -19.51 1.79
CA ALA A 109 4.83 -19.51 0.33
C ALA A 109 4.08 -20.74 -0.26
N PRO A 110 2.73 -20.78 -0.10
CA PRO A 110 1.95 -21.94 -0.53
C PRO A 110 1.80 -21.98 -2.05
N PRO A 111 1.77 -23.17 -2.66
CA PRO A 111 1.29 -23.33 -4.03
C PRO A 111 -0.22 -23.06 -4.11
N VAL A 112 -0.73 -22.81 -5.32
CA VAL A 112 -2.15 -22.49 -5.57
C VAL A 112 -3.10 -23.52 -4.96
N GLY A 113 -2.75 -24.81 -5.03
CA GLY A 113 -3.55 -25.90 -4.46
C GLY A 113 -3.70 -25.86 -2.94
N GLU A 114 -2.72 -25.33 -2.21
CA GLU A 114 -2.83 -25.13 -0.74
C GLU A 114 -3.79 -23.99 -0.37
N VAL A 115 -3.89 -22.98 -1.23
CA VAL A 115 -4.79 -21.83 -1.01
C VAL A 115 -6.20 -22.12 -1.51
N TYR A 116 -6.36 -22.64 -2.72
CA TYR A 116 -7.64 -22.79 -3.40
C TYR A 116 -8.14 -24.24 -3.56
N GLY A 117 -7.33 -25.23 -3.14
CA GLY A 117 -7.67 -26.64 -3.34
C GLY A 117 -7.50 -27.07 -4.80
N SER A 118 -8.44 -27.84 -5.33
CA SER A 118 -8.33 -28.48 -6.65
C SER A 118 -8.66 -27.57 -7.83
N GLY A 119 -8.83 -26.24 -7.63
CA GLY A 119 -9.18 -25.32 -8.71
C GLY A 119 -9.59 -23.93 -8.19
N GLU A 120 -10.26 -23.18 -9.04
CA GLU A 120 -10.82 -21.89 -8.65
C GLU A 120 -11.90 -22.04 -7.58
N PRO A 121 -11.96 -21.17 -6.57
CA PRO A 121 -12.98 -21.24 -5.54
C PRO A 121 -14.36 -20.97 -6.13
N SER A 122 -15.33 -21.82 -5.78
CA SER A 122 -16.72 -21.67 -6.22
C SER A 122 -17.42 -20.45 -5.58
N VAL A 123 -16.93 -19.99 -4.44
CA VAL A 123 -17.41 -18.79 -3.74
C VAL A 123 -16.28 -17.76 -3.72
N ARG A 124 -16.60 -16.53 -4.10
CA ARG A 124 -15.65 -15.42 -4.18
C ARG A 124 -16.21 -14.18 -3.49
N MET A 125 -15.31 -13.27 -3.13
CA MET A 125 -15.69 -11.93 -2.68
C MET A 125 -15.95 -11.03 -3.89
N ALA A 126 -16.82 -10.04 -3.72
CA ALA A 126 -17.04 -8.97 -4.69
C ALA A 126 -16.72 -7.62 -4.01
N ALA A 127 -15.97 -6.78 -4.69
CA ALA A 127 -15.60 -5.45 -4.18
C ALA A 127 -16.75 -4.43 -4.28
N GLY A 128 -17.80 -4.76 -5.03
CA GLY A 128 -18.92 -3.86 -5.24
C GLY A 128 -18.50 -2.53 -5.90
N PRO A 129 -19.27 -1.44 -5.69
CA PRO A 129 -19.01 -0.15 -6.35
C PRO A 129 -17.62 0.42 -6.09
N MET A 130 -17.02 0.16 -4.93
CA MET A 130 -15.65 0.61 -4.62
C MET A 130 -14.60 -0.03 -5.54
N GLY A 131 -14.91 -1.16 -6.15
CA GLY A 131 -14.01 -1.88 -7.07
C GLY A 131 -14.27 -1.61 -8.55
N GLU A 132 -15.20 -0.74 -8.93
CA GLU A 132 -15.62 -0.53 -10.32
C GLU A 132 -14.92 0.67 -10.98
N GLY A 133 -14.59 1.72 -10.22
CA GLY A 133 -13.92 2.93 -10.71
C GLY A 133 -12.39 2.81 -10.72
N TYR A 134 -11.70 3.78 -11.29
CA TYR A 134 -10.24 3.99 -11.23
C TYR A 134 -9.43 2.74 -11.60
N GLU A 135 -8.70 2.16 -10.63
CA GLU A 135 -7.95 0.90 -10.86
C GLU A 135 -8.88 -0.26 -11.24
N GLY A 136 -10.07 -0.32 -10.66
CA GLY A 136 -11.05 -1.34 -10.99
C GLY A 136 -11.60 -1.22 -12.41
N ALA A 137 -11.81 0.01 -12.91
CA ALA A 137 -12.19 0.24 -14.30
C ALA A 137 -11.10 -0.20 -15.29
N SER A 138 -9.83 0.06 -14.93
CA SER A 138 -8.68 -0.35 -15.74
C SER A 138 -8.40 -1.86 -15.69
N ARG A 139 -8.83 -2.53 -14.62
CA ARG A 139 -8.58 -3.96 -14.35
C ARG A 139 -9.85 -4.66 -13.84
N PRO A 140 -10.86 -4.89 -14.69
CA PRO A 140 -12.13 -5.50 -14.26
C PRO A 140 -11.93 -6.84 -13.54
N GLY A 141 -12.58 -7.02 -12.38
CA GLY A 141 -12.48 -8.21 -11.53
C GLY A 141 -11.21 -8.31 -10.67
N HIS A 142 -10.26 -7.40 -10.82
CA HIS A 142 -9.01 -7.39 -10.05
C HIS A 142 -9.27 -7.38 -8.53
N PHE A 143 -10.10 -6.46 -8.06
CA PHE A 143 -10.38 -6.33 -6.63
C PHE A 143 -11.17 -7.50 -6.07
N ASP A 144 -12.03 -8.14 -6.84
CA ASP A 144 -12.71 -9.37 -6.41
C ASP A 144 -11.69 -10.49 -6.15
N GLY A 145 -10.70 -10.61 -7.04
CA GLY A 145 -9.58 -11.53 -6.85
C GLY A 145 -8.73 -11.19 -5.64
N VAL A 146 -8.43 -9.89 -5.42
CA VAL A 146 -7.68 -9.40 -4.25
C VAL A 146 -8.44 -9.68 -2.95
N LEU A 147 -9.71 -9.30 -2.85
CA LEU A 147 -10.50 -9.52 -1.63
C LEU A 147 -10.64 -11.00 -1.32
N THR A 148 -10.83 -11.85 -2.36
CA THR A 148 -10.93 -13.30 -2.17
C THR A 148 -9.65 -13.89 -1.59
N VAL A 149 -8.47 -13.51 -2.10
CA VAL A 149 -7.20 -14.03 -1.57
C VAL A 149 -6.88 -13.45 -0.19
N VAL A 150 -7.12 -12.15 0.01
CA VAL A 150 -6.87 -11.51 1.32
C VAL A 150 -7.73 -12.14 2.40
N ALA A 151 -9.03 -12.34 2.16
CA ALA A 151 -9.91 -13.02 3.10
C ALA A 151 -9.40 -14.43 3.44
N LYS A 152 -9.00 -15.22 2.44
CA LYS A 152 -8.41 -16.55 2.68
C LYS A 152 -7.13 -16.48 3.49
N LEU A 153 -6.22 -15.59 3.16
CA LEU A 153 -4.96 -15.45 3.88
C LEU A 153 -5.16 -14.93 5.31
N LEU A 154 -6.12 -14.03 5.55
CA LEU A 154 -6.49 -13.61 6.91
C LEU A 154 -6.97 -14.80 7.74
N HIS A 155 -7.82 -15.67 7.18
CA HIS A 155 -8.26 -16.89 7.87
C HIS A 155 -7.13 -17.91 8.10
N LEU A 156 -6.18 -18.00 7.18
CA LEU A 156 -5.04 -18.91 7.32
C LEU A 156 -4.03 -18.40 8.34
N THR A 157 -3.69 -17.11 8.29
CA THR A 157 -2.64 -16.51 9.15
C THR A 157 -3.16 -16.03 10.50
N ARG A 158 -4.46 -15.80 10.64
CA ARG A 158 -5.14 -15.36 11.89
C ARG A 158 -4.40 -14.21 12.59
N PRO A 159 -4.13 -13.10 11.91
CA PRO A 159 -3.33 -12.02 12.47
C PRO A 159 -4.18 -11.06 13.31
N ASP A 160 -3.55 -10.38 14.29
CA ASP A 160 -4.11 -9.19 14.93
C ASP A 160 -3.96 -7.95 14.04
N PHE A 161 -2.90 -7.92 13.20
CA PHE A 161 -2.57 -6.80 12.30
C PHE A 161 -2.23 -7.31 10.90
N ALA A 162 -2.81 -6.70 9.87
CA ALA A 162 -2.45 -6.94 8.48
C ALA A 162 -1.94 -5.63 7.84
N PHE A 163 -0.71 -5.66 7.31
CA PHE A 163 -0.04 -4.49 6.77
C PHE A 163 -0.12 -4.44 5.25
N PHE A 164 -0.56 -3.29 4.73
CA PHE A 164 -0.65 -3.01 3.30
C PHE A 164 -0.01 -1.65 2.98
N GLY A 165 0.57 -1.51 1.78
CA GLY A 165 1.14 -0.25 1.34
C GLY A 165 0.07 0.77 0.96
N GLU A 166 0.20 2.02 1.41
CA GLU A 166 -0.69 3.11 1.03
C GLU A 166 -0.57 3.48 -0.46
N LYS A 167 0.50 3.06 -1.12
CA LYS A 167 0.68 3.26 -2.57
C LYS A 167 -0.50 2.72 -3.38
N ASP A 168 -1.02 1.57 -3.03
CA ASP A 168 -2.19 0.93 -3.65
C ASP A 168 -3.46 1.34 -2.89
N ALA A 169 -3.77 2.65 -2.90
CA ALA A 169 -4.78 3.28 -2.04
C ALA A 169 -6.16 2.67 -2.17
N GLN A 170 -6.63 2.42 -3.41
CA GLN A 170 -7.93 1.79 -3.62
C GLN A 170 -7.96 0.34 -3.10
N GLN A 171 -6.88 -0.41 -3.29
CA GLN A 171 -6.76 -1.76 -2.71
C GLN A 171 -6.85 -1.71 -1.18
N LEU A 172 -6.15 -0.78 -0.54
CA LEU A 172 -6.19 -0.59 0.91
C LEU A 172 -7.62 -0.23 1.38
N ALA A 173 -8.30 0.65 0.64
CA ALA A 173 -9.67 1.06 0.95
C ALA A 173 -10.67 -0.11 0.88
N VAL A 174 -10.65 -0.89 -0.21
CA VAL A 174 -11.56 -2.05 -0.35
C VAL A 174 -11.26 -3.15 0.66
N ILE A 175 -9.98 -3.36 1.04
CA ILE A 175 -9.61 -4.33 2.09
C ILE A 175 -10.09 -3.87 3.46
N ARG A 176 -9.94 -2.58 3.80
CA ARG A 176 -10.49 -2.01 5.05
C ARG A 176 -12.00 -2.16 5.11
N ARG A 177 -12.67 -1.86 4.00
CA ARG A 177 -14.13 -1.99 3.89
C ARG A 177 -14.58 -3.44 4.07
N MET A 178 -13.93 -4.39 3.41
CA MET A 178 -14.17 -5.82 3.60
C MET A 178 -13.99 -6.24 5.06
N ALA A 179 -12.90 -5.81 5.69
CA ALA A 179 -12.64 -6.18 7.09
C ALA A 179 -13.72 -5.63 8.03
N LEU A 180 -14.20 -4.41 7.79
CA LEU A 180 -15.27 -3.78 8.56
C LEU A 180 -16.63 -4.47 8.32
N ASP A 181 -17.04 -4.62 7.05
CA ASP A 181 -18.37 -5.13 6.70
C ASP A 181 -18.57 -6.61 7.05
N LEU A 182 -17.47 -7.37 7.12
CA LEU A 182 -17.51 -8.81 7.40
C LEU A 182 -16.95 -9.18 8.79
N ASP A 183 -16.78 -8.18 9.66
CA ASP A 183 -16.34 -8.36 11.05
C ASP A 183 -15.05 -9.20 11.18
N PHE A 184 -14.08 -9.00 10.28
CA PHE A 184 -12.78 -9.65 10.43
C PHE A 184 -12.08 -9.14 11.70
N PRO A 185 -11.64 -10.02 12.60
CA PRO A 185 -11.01 -9.64 13.86
C PRO A 185 -9.53 -9.24 13.63
N VAL A 186 -9.29 -8.25 12.76
CA VAL A 186 -7.96 -7.81 12.34
C VAL A 186 -7.93 -6.29 12.17
N GLU A 187 -6.86 -5.64 12.62
CA GLU A 187 -6.61 -4.24 12.30
C GLU A 187 -5.87 -4.15 10.95
N ILE A 188 -6.46 -3.46 9.97
CA ILE A 188 -5.84 -3.21 8.66
C ILE A 188 -4.98 -1.94 8.74
N VAL A 189 -3.67 -2.12 8.73
CA VAL A 189 -2.68 -1.04 8.89
C VAL A 189 -2.14 -0.62 7.52
N GLY A 190 -2.33 0.66 7.16
CA GLY A 190 -1.65 1.28 6.03
C GLY A 190 -0.24 1.70 6.41
N ALA A 191 0.74 1.39 5.56
CA ALA A 191 2.09 1.88 5.74
C ALA A 191 2.46 2.86 4.61
N PRO A 192 3.16 3.96 4.94
CA PRO A 192 3.44 5.04 4.00
C PRO A 192 4.14 4.58 2.73
N THR A 193 3.82 5.24 1.61
CA THR A 193 4.47 5.00 0.33
C THR A 193 5.97 5.26 0.41
N VAL A 194 6.77 4.22 0.17
CA VAL A 194 8.22 4.36 0.03
C VAL A 194 8.54 4.92 -1.34
N ARG A 195 9.46 5.88 -1.39
CA ARG A 195 9.91 6.53 -2.63
C ARG A 195 11.39 6.30 -2.85
N GLU A 196 11.78 6.25 -4.11
CA GLU A 196 13.19 6.29 -4.51
C GLU A 196 13.78 7.69 -4.24
N ALA A 197 15.09 7.83 -4.28
CA ALA A 197 15.79 9.07 -3.93
C ALA A 197 15.34 10.29 -4.76
N ASP A 198 14.87 10.08 -5.98
CA ASP A 198 14.35 11.10 -6.89
C ASP A 198 12.85 11.41 -6.69
N GLY A 199 12.18 10.71 -5.77
CA GLY A 199 10.78 10.91 -5.41
C GLY A 199 9.78 9.99 -6.11
N LEU A 200 10.21 9.14 -7.04
CA LEU A 200 9.34 8.16 -7.69
C LEU A 200 8.84 7.14 -6.65
N ALA A 201 7.54 6.86 -6.62
CA ALA A 201 6.99 5.81 -5.78
C ALA A 201 7.61 4.45 -6.14
N LEU A 202 8.10 3.73 -5.14
CA LEU A 202 8.78 2.45 -5.35
C LEU A 202 7.82 1.40 -5.90
N SER A 203 8.21 0.79 -7.02
CA SER A 203 7.43 -0.23 -7.71
C SER A 203 8.35 -1.20 -8.47
N SER A 204 7.99 -2.48 -8.50
CA SER A 204 8.66 -3.46 -9.35
C SER A 204 8.60 -3.10 -10.84
N ARG A 205 7.59 -2.32 -11.25
CA ARG A 205 7.43 -1.83 -12.62
C ARG A 205 8.41 -0.73 -13.01
N ASN A 206 9.06 -0.04 -12.06
CA ASN A 206 10.04 1.01 -12.35
C ASN A 206 11.22 0.48 -13.16
N ARG A 207 11.54 -0.81 -13.05
CA ARG A 207 12.60 -1.48 -13.85
C ARG A 207 12.36 -1.49 -15.36
N TYR A 208 11.11 -1.30 -15.79
CA TYR A 208 10.73 -1.29 -17.21
C TYR A 208 10.89 0.09 -17.85
N LEU A 209 11.13 1.14 -17.04
CA LEU A 209 11.28 2.50 -17.52
C LEU A 209 12.69 2.73 -18.06
N SER A 210 12.79 3.20 -19.29
CA SER A 210 14.01 3.82 -19.80
C SER A 210 14.30 5.14 -19.05
N ALA A 211 15.50 5.68 -19.19
CA ALA A 211 15.87 6.93 -18.53
C ALA A 211 14.95 8.13 -18.92
N PRO A 212 14.57 8.33 -20.20
CA PRO A 212 13.57 9.35 -20.56
C PRO A 212 12.18 9.07 -19.95
N GLU A 213 11.68 7.82 -20.01
CA GLU A 213 10.40 7.46 -19.43
C GLU A 213 10.38 7.67 -17.90
N ARG A 214 11.50 7.36 -17.23
CA ARG A 214 11.64 7.63 -15.81
C ARG A 214 11.55 9.13 -15.49
N SER A 215 12.19 9.98 -16.32
CA SER A 215 12.12 11.43 -16.16
C SER A 215 10.68 11.95 -16.25
N THR A 216 9.92 11.44 -17.22
CA THR A 216 8.49 11.75 -17.37
C THR A 216 7.67 11.21 -16.19
N ALA A 217 7.94 9.98 -15.73
CA ALA A 217 7.22 9.34 -14.62
C ALA A 217 7.33 10.10 -13.29
N LEU A 218 8.43 10.82 -13.07
CA LEU A 218 8.61 11.69 -11.89
C LEU A 218 7.56 12.79 -11.78
N THR A 219 6.89 13.14 -12.88
CA THR A 219 5.81 14.12 -12.86
C THR A 219 4.62 13.65 -12.01
N LEU A 220 4.41 12.35 -11.85
CA LEU A 220 3.36 11.82 -10.97
C LEU A 220 3.53 12.33 -9.53
N SER A 221 4.69 12.10 -8.94
CA SER A 221 4.97 12.56 -7.57
C SER A 221 5.02 14.09 -7.48
N ARG A 222 5.57 14.77 -8.49
CA ARG A 222 5.61 16.25 -8.53
C ARG A 222 4.21 16.85 -8.56
N ALA A 223 3.29 16.30 -9.36
CA ALA A 223 1.91 16.74 -9.44
C ALA A 223 1.17 16.56 -8.09
N LEU A 224 1.36 15.41 -7.45
CA LEU A 224 0.77 15.15 -6.13
C LEU A 224 1.28 16.14 -5.08
N PHE A 225 2.58 16.42 -5.07
CA PHE A 225 3.17 17.38 -4.14
C PHE A 225 2.76 18.81 -4.46
N ALA A 226 2.68 19.20 -5.74
CA ALA A 226 2.15 20.51 -6.13
C ALA A 226 0.71 20.71 -5.65
N GLY A 227 -0.15 19.69 -5.81
CA GLY A 227 -1.51 19.74 -5.28
C GLY A 227 -1.55 19.91 -3.77
N ARG A 228 -0.80 19.09 -3.03
CA ARG A 228 -0.67 19.16 -1.57
C ARG A 228 -0.23 20.58 -1.12
N ASP A 229 0.81 21.11 -1.74
CA ASP A 229 1.42 22.36 -1.32
C ASP A 229 0.50 23.56 -1.64
N ALA A 230 -0.18 23.56 -2.82
CA ALA A 230 -1.19 24.56 -3.15
C ALA A 230 -2.38 24.54 -2.17
N GLY A 231 -2.82 23.37 -1.73
CA GLY A 231 -3.86 23.25 -0.72
C GLY A 231 -3.46 23.84 0.64
N ARG A 232 -2.18 23.69 1.03
CA ARG A 232 -1.61 24.29 2.25
C ARG A 232 -1.53 25.81 2.17
N ASP A 233 -1.09 26.34 1.04
CA ASP A 233 -0.96 27.80 0.84
C ASP A 233 -2.32 28.49 0.82
N ALA A 234 -3.34 27.87 0.24
CA ALA A 234 -4.72 28.36 0.29
C ALA A 234 -5.22 28.47 1.75
N GLY A 235 -4.87 27.54 2.61
CA GLY A 235 -5.19 27.59 4.04
C GLY A 235 -4.51 28.75 4.78
N ARG A 236 -3.26 29.05 4.44
CA ARG A 236 -2.53 30.18 5.05
C ARG A 236 -3.09 31.54 4.62
N GLN A 237 -3.58 31.66 3.40
CA GLN A 237 -4.18 32.91 2.90
C GLN A 237 -5.58 33.13 3.46
N ALA A 238 -6.31 32.08 3.83
CA ALA A 238 -7.66 32.19 4.40
C ALA A 238 -7.64 32.47 5.92
N ALA A 239 -6.51 32.24 6.62
CA ALA A 239 -6.39 32.56 8.04
C ALA A 239 -6.34 34.07 8.25
N PRO A 240 -7.22 34.69 9.10
CA PRO A 240 -7.16 36.12 9.38
C PRO A 240 -5.81 36.46 10.03
N GLU A 241 -5.15 37.52 9.50
CA GLU A 241 -3.93 38.05 10.10
C GLU A 241 -4.23 38.56 11.52
N HIS A 242 -3.92 37.72 12.52
CA HIS A 242 -3.82 38.19 13.89
C HIS A 242 -2.49 38.93 14.02
N SER A 243 -2.52 40.23 13.73
CA SER A 243 -1.45 41.17 13.96
C SER A 243 -1.31 41.44 15.48
N GLY A 244 -0.51 40.58 16.14
CA GLY A 244 0.01 40.83 17.48
C GLY A 244 1.52 41.01 17.38
N PRO A 245 2.10 42.11 17.93
CA PRO A 245 3.55 42.32 17.85
C PRO A 245 4.30 41.52 18.91
N GLY A 246 5.27 40.73 18.45
CA GLY A 246 6.39 40.28 19.30
C GLY A 246 6.42 38.81 19.63
N GLY A 247 7.24 38.09 18.89
CA GLY A 247 7.71 36.75 19.23
C GLY A 247 8.73 36.26 18.23
N SER A 248 10.02 36.40 18.55
CA SER A 248 11.12 35.83 17.78
C SER A 248 11.05 34.31 17.85
N GLY A 249 10.51 33.64 16.85
CA GLY A 249 10.37 32.20 16.77
C GLY A 249 11.36 31.60 15.79
N ASN A 250 12.11 30.67 16.31
CA ASN A 250 13.09 29.77 15.73
C ASN A 250 12.56 29.04 14.46
N PRO A 251 13.33 28.90 13.36
CA PRO A 251 12.92 28.13 12.18
C PRO A 251 13.20 26.63 12.35
N GLY A 252 12.44 26.00 13.23
CA GLY A 252 12.39 24.55 13.37
C GLY A 252 11.03 24.07 12.84
N GLY A 253 11.02 23.13 11.91
CA GLY A 253 9.83 22.63 11.23
C GLY A 253 8.69 22.30 12.20
N SER A 254 7.60 23.05 12.11
CA SER A 254 6.41 22.80 12.89
C SER A 254 5.61 21.68 12.24
N GLU A 255 5.68 20.49 12.81
CA GLU A 255 4.58 19.52 12.68
C GLU A 255 3.32 20.19 13.21
N ASN A 256 2.31 20.29 12.38
CA ASN A 256 1.05 20.96 12.72
C ASN A 256 0.23 20.03 13.64
N PRO A 257 -0.03 20.37 14.92
CA PRO A 257 -0.59 19.47 15.92
C PRO A 257 -2.10 19.18 15.76
N GLY A 258 -2.70 19.54 14.64
CA GLY A 258 -4.16 19.53 14.47
C GLY A 258 -4.76 18.37 13.67
N SER A 259 -3.96 17.59 12.92
CA SER A 259 -4.52 16.48 12.13
C SER A 259 -4.27 15.12 12.78
N PRO A 260 -5.28 14.22 12.86
CA PRO A 260 -5.06 12.86 13.27
C PRO A 260 -4.01 12.17 12.39
N GLY A 261 -2.97 11.56 12.98
CA GLY A 261 -1.94 10.82 12.26
C GLY A 261 -0.86 11.66 11.55
N GLY A 262 -0.76 12.99 11.84
CA GLY A 262 0.31 13.85 11.29
C GLY A 262 0.19 14.14 9.79
N LEU A 263 -1.01 13.98 9.20
CA LEU A 263 -1.25 14.24 7.79
C LEU A 263 -1.11 15.73 7.45
N PRO A 264 -0.68 16.09 6.22
CA PRO A 264 -0.63 17.47 5.78
C PRO A 264 -2.02 18.12 5.84
N LEU A 265 -2.17 19.16 6.67
CA LEU A 265 -3.39 19.95 6.72
C LEU A 265 -3.48 20.83 5.45
N VAL A 266 -4.60 20.75 4.74
CA VAL A 266 -4.93 21.53 3.54
C VAL A 266 -6.32 22.11 3.66
N ALA A 267 -6.56 23.26 3.03
CA ALA A 267 -7.82 23.99 3.19
C ALA A 267 -8.72 23.99 1.96
N SER A 268 -8.21 23.62 0.78
CA SER A 268 -8.95 23.75 -0.47
C SER A 268 -8.80 22.53 -1.37
N PRO A 269 -9.83 21.66 -1.45
CA PRO A 269 -9.88 20.58 -2.44
C PRO A 269 -9.72 21.06 -3.87
N GLN A 270 -10.33 22.20 -4.23
CA GLN A 270 -10.21 22.78 -5.56
C GLN A 270 -8.77 23.21 -5.88
N ALA A 271 -8.06 23.86 -4.95
CA ALA A 271 -6.66 24.24 -5.15
C ALA A 271 -5.76 23.03 -5.36
N VAL A 272 -6.00 21.95 -4.58
CA VAL A 272 -5.29 20.65 -4.71
C VAL A 272 -5.46 20.08 -6.11
N ARG A 273 -6.72 19.96 -6.58
CA ARG A 273 -7.02 19.41 -7.92
C ARG A 273 -6.41 20.25 -9.03
N THR A 274 -6.56 21.59 -8.94
CA THR A 274 -6.10 22.52 -9.97
C THR A 274 -4.59 22.47 -10.14
N ALA A 275 -3.83 22.52 -9.04
CA ALA A 275 -2.37 22.52 -9.11
C ALA A 275 -1.81 21.14 -9.57
N ALA A 276 -2.39 20.05 -9.09
CA ALA A 276 -1.98 18.72 -9.53
C ALA A 276 -2.27 18.52 -11.02
N ARG A 277 -3.44 18.97 -11.49
CA ARG A 277 -3.84 18.88 -12.89
C ARG A 277 -2.91 19.68 -13.80
N ALA A 278 -2.58 20.91 -13.44
CA ALA A 278 -1.69 21.76 -14.21
C ALA A 278 -0.31 21.10 -14.43
N ALA A 279 0.26 20.50 -13.38
CA ALA A 279 1.54 19.79 -13.49
C ALA A 279 1.47 18.57 -14.41
N LEU A 280 0.33 17.85 -14.43
CA LEU A 280 0.13 16.70 -15.31
C LEU A 280 -0.10 17.11 -16.78
N ASP A 281 -0.81 18.22 -17.01
CA ASP A 281 -1.06 18.75 -18.35
C ASP A 281 0.25 19.23 -19.01
N GLU A 282 1.17 19.83 -18.23
CA GLU A 282 2.52 20.14 -18.71
C GLU A 282 3.30 18.89 -19.13
N ALA A 283 3.13 17.77 -18.39
CA ALA A 283 3.83 16.52 -18.68
C ALA A 283 3.31 15.80 -19.94
N ALA A 284 2.12 16.11 -20.40
CA ALA A 284 1.61 15.57 -21.67
C ALA A 284 2.44 16.02 -22.90
N ALA A 285 3.19 17.12 -22.77
CA ALA A 285 4.08 17.64 -23.82
C ALA A 285 5.52 17.12 -23.73
N LEU A 286 5.86 16.28 -22.74
CA LEU A 286 7.19 15.69 -22.57
C LEU A 286 7.46 14.59 -23.60
N GLU A 287 8.73 14.23 -23.79
CA GLU A 287 9.19 13.15 -24.65
C GLU A 287 9.91 12.07 -23.81
N PRO A 288 9.33 10.86 -23.62
CA PRO A 288 7.99 10.44 -24.06
C PRO A 288 6.87 11.12 -23.26
N PRO A 289 5.65 11.25 -23.82
CA PRO A 289 4.54 11.92 -23.15
C PRO A 289 4.00 11.08 -21.99
N LEU A 290 3.43 11.78 -21.00
CA LEU A 290 2.61 11.17 -19.96
C LEU A 290 1.14 11.11 -20.45
N ALA A 291 0.61 9.90 -20.59
CA ALA A 291 -0.81 9.70 -20.89
C ALA A 291 -1.57 9.49 -19.56
N LEU A 292 -2.26 10.55 -19.12
CA LEU A 292 -3.05 10.51 -17.88
C LEU A 292 -4.24 9.54 -18.04
N ASP A 293 -4.40 8.63 -17.08
CA ASP A 293 -5.56 7.76 -16.98
C ASP A 293 -6.60 8.39 -16.06
N TYR A 294 -6.22 8.70 -14.81
CA TYR A 294 -7.05 9.48 -13.90
C TYR A 294 -6.21 10.35 -12.94
N LEU A 295 -6.83 11.42 -12.47
CA LEU A 295 -6.45 12.19 -11.28
C LEU A 295 -7.72 12.37 -10.45
N ALA A 296 -7.73 11.86 -9.24
CA ALA A 296 -8.89 11.86 -8.36
C ALA A 296 -8.51 12.28 -6.94
N LEU A 297 -9.38 13.06 -6.30
CA LEU A 297 -9.29 13.36 -4.88
C LEU A 297 -10.48 12.69 -4.19
N VAL A 298 -10.22 11.63 -3.44
CA VAL A 298 -11.24 10.70 -2.95
C VAL A 298 -11.23 10.55 -1.43
N ASP A 299 -12.39 10.24 -0.85
CA ASP A 299 -12.53 9.79 0.52
C ASP A 299 -12.01 8.34 0.64
N PRO A 300 -11.05 8.03 1.53
CA PRO A 300 -10.53 6.67 1.67
C PRO A 300 -11.53 5.67 2.26
N SER A 301 -12.67 6.11 2.78
CA SER A 301 -13.67 5.23 3.40
C SER A 301 -14.55 4.50 2.38
N ASP A 302 -14.85 5.15 1.24
CA ASP A 302 -15.72 4.62 0.19
C ASP A 302 -15.15 4.77 -1.23
N PHE A 303 -14.03 5.46 -1.35
CA PHE A 303 -13.29 5.76 -2.58
C PHE A 303 -14.10 6.58 -3.59
N THR A 304 -15.02 7.43 -3.10
CA THR A 304 -15.77 8.41 -3.92
C THR A 304 -15.06 9.76 -3.94
N GLU A 305 -15.28 10.55 -5.01
CA GLU A 305 -14.70 11.89 -5.10
C GLU A 305 -15.25 12.82 -4.02
N VAL A 306 -14.36 13.57 -3.37
CA VAL A 306 -14.75 14.53 -2.35
C VAL A 306 -15.24 15.84 -2.97
N ALA A 307 -16.21 16.47 -2.33
CA ALA A 307 -16.70 17.80 -2.69
C ALA A 307 -15.70 18.92 -2.30
N ASP A 308 -15.94 20.15 -2.77
CA ASP A 308 -15.04 21.28 -2.48
C ASP A 308 -15.10 21.78 -1.03
N ASP A 309 -16.14 21.42 -0.29
CA ASP A 309 -16.34 21.69 1.13
C ASP A 309 -15.99 20.50 2.05
N HIS A 310 -15.32 19.49 1.50
CA HIS A 310 -14.93 18.28 2.25
C HIS A 310 -14.07 18.62 3.47
N THR A 311 -14.36 17.94 4.57
CA THR A 311 -13.55 17.94 5.80
C THR A 311 -13.18 16.51 6.16
N GLY A 312 -11.96 16.32 6.69
CA GLY A 312 -11.45 15.00 7.04
C GLY A 312 -10.34 14.52 6.13
N GLU A 313 -10.12 13.22 6.15
CA GLU A 313 -9.09 12.59 5.33
C GLU A 313 -9.52 12.49 3.86
N ALA A 314 -8.59 12.74 2.95
CA ALA A 314 -8.74 12.42 1.54
C ALA A 314 -7.42 11.90 0.94
N VAL A 315 -7.53 11.24 -0.18
CA VAL A 315 -6.40 10.72 -0.96
C VAL A 315 -6.42 11.37 -2.33
N LEU A 316 -5.35 12.10 -2.65
CA LEU A 316 -5.10 12.54 -4.02
C LEU A 316 -4.37 11.41 -4.74
N ALA A 317 -5.04 10.76 -5.67
CA ALA A 317 -4.55 9.59 -6.39
C ALA A 317 -4.40 9.90 -7.89
N VAL A 318 -3.37 9.32 -8.50
CA VAL A 318 -3.09 9.47 -9.93
C VAL A 318 -2.68 8.15 -10.55
N ALA A 319 -3.16 7.90 -11.76
CA ALA A 319 -2.64 6.85 -12.63
C ALA A 319 -2.31 7.44 -14.01
N ALA A 320 -1.19 7.02 -14.56
CA ALA A 320 -0.80 7.41 -15.91
C ALA A 320 0.07 6.33 -16.58
N LYS A 321 0.13 6.40 -17.90
CA LYS A 321 0.98 5.55 -18.72
C LYS A 321 2.13 6.36 -19.31
N VAL A 322 3.34 5.85 -19.18
CA VAL A 322 4.55 6.40 -19.79
C VAL A 322 5.17 5.29 -20.64
N GLY A 323 5.26 5.50 -21.92
CA GLY A 323 5.58 4.43 -22.86
C GLY A 323 4.57 3.28 -22.76
N THR A 324 5.07 2.08 -22.43
CA THR A 324 4.22 0.90 -22.20
C THR A 324 3.86 0.66 -20.74
N THR A 325 4.48 1.41 -19.82
CA THR A 325 4.37 1.18 -18.37
C THR A 325 3.27 2.04 -17.76
N ARG A 326 2.28 1.41 -17.13
CA ARG A 326 1.26 2.09 -16.33
C ARG A 326 1.73 2.16 -14.89
N LEU A 327 1.69 3.35 -14.32
CA LEU A 327 2.13 3.69 -12.97
C LEU A 327 1.00 4.32 -12.20
N ILE A 328 1.01 4.11 -10.88
CA ILE A 328 0.11 4.75 -9.92
C ILE A 328 0.93 5.38 -8.81
N ASP A 329 0.39 6.46 -8.26
CA ASP A 329 0.92 7.12 -7.06
C ASP A 329 -0.19 7.84 -6.32
N ASN A 330 0.02 8.19 -5.05
CA ASN A 330 -0.92 8.98 -4.28
C ASN A 330 -0.25 9.69 -3.10
N VAL A 331 -0.99 10.64 -2.51
CA VAL A 331 -0.68 11.26 -1.22
C VAL A 331 -1.95 11.39 -0.40
N ARG A 332 -1.83 11.16 0.92
CA ARG A 332 -2.91 11.40 1.87
C ARG A 332 -2.88 12.85 2.35
N LEU A 333 -4.04 13.43 2.49
CA LEU A 333 -4.26 14.82 2.89
C LEU A 333 -5.33 14.85 3.99
N TRP A 334 -5.31 15.92 4.79
CA TRP A 334 -6.36 16.17 5.75
C TRP A 334 -6.96 17.54 5.48
N PHE A 335 -8.27 17.61 5.24
CA PHE A 335 -9.04 18.84 5.10
C PHE A 335 -9.69 19.16 6.44
N GLY A 336 -9.38 20.35 6.99
CA GLY A 336 -9.93 20.83 8.24
C GLY A 336 -10.17 22.33 8.16
N ALA A 337 -11.04 22.84 9.03
CA ALA A 337 -11.11 24.27 9.25
C ALA A 337 -9.75 24.74 9.79
N ALA A 338 -9.20 25.77 9.14
CA ALA A 338 -7.98 26.42 9.57
C ALA A 338 -8.17 27.12 10.93
#